data_949b013e2b134cf7cb17c8a00b12f19a
#
_entry.id   949b013e2b134cf7cb17c8a00b12f19a
#
_cell.length_a   1.000
_cell.length_b   1.000
_cell.length_c   1.000
_cell.angle_alpha   90.00
_cell.angle_beta   90.00
_cell.angle_gamma   90.00
#
_symmetry.space_group_name_H-M   'P 1'
#
loop_
_entity.id
_entity.type
_entity.pdbx_description
1 polymer ?
#
loop_
_entity_poly.entity_id
_entity_poly.type
_entity_poly.pdbx_seq_one_letter_code
_entity_poly.pdbx_strand_id
1 'polypeptide(L)'
;VSKELWRCTPDFNIYTQEIEDELHVHCDVRRWSPSVLKTLYAEFIMLKIDVRHRGYEEMFSISPNPKFCELFCAESLGTFRDCEVMRWDLR
;
A
#
# COMPACT_ATOMS: atom_id res chain seq x y z
N VAL A 1 10.26 9.15 11.77
CA VAL A 1 8.88 9.41 11.34
C VAL A 1 8.03 8.17 11.63
N SER A 2 6.93 8.37 12.33
CA SER A 2 6.06 7.27 12.73
C SER A 2 5.02 6.96 11.65
N LYS A 3 4.58 5.70 11.64
CA LYS A 3 3.48 5.26 10.79
C LYS A 3 2.16 5.81 11.32
N GLU A 4 1.32 6.26 10.42
CA GLU A 4 -0.05 6.66 10.75
C GLU A 4 -1.01 5.56 10.35
N LEU A 5 -1.91 5.18 11.26
CA LEU A 5 -2.95 4.21 10.95
C LEU A 5 -3.99 4.89 10.06
N TRP A 6 -4.10 4.43 8.82
CA TRP A 6 -5.08 4.96 7.88
C TRP A 6 -6.40 4.21 7.94
N ARG A 7 -6.34 2.88 8.09
CA ARG A 7 -7.54 2.05 8.18
C ARG A 7 -7.26 0.85 9.07
N CYS A 8 -8.22 0.53 9.95
CA CYS A 8 -8.14 -0.65 10.81
C CYS A 8 -9.40 -1.47 10.64
N THR A 9 -9.24 -2.75 10.34
CA THR A 9 -10.33 -3.71 10.25
C THR A 9 -9.94 -4.98 11.04
N PRO A 10 -10.87 -5.89 11.32
CA PRO A 10 -10.51 -7.16 11.97
C PRO A 10 -9.52 -8.00 11.14
N ASP A 11 -9.49 -7.82 9.82
CA ASP A 11 -8.70 -8.66 8.92
C ASP A 11 -7.39 -8.02 8.48
N PHE A 12 -7.30 -6.68 8.49
CA PHE A 12 -6.08 -5.99 8.07
C PHE A 12 -6.01 -4.56 8.61
N ASN A 13 -4.79 -4.04 8.64
CA ASN A 13 -4.53 -2.62 8.88
C ASN A 13 -3.78 -2.05 7.68
N ILE A 14 -4.06 -0.79 7.38
CA ILE A 14 -3.31 -0.02 6.38
C ILE A 14 -2.70 1.18 7.10
N TYR A 15 -1.40 1.35 6.92
CA TYR A 15 -0.65 2.47 7.50
C TYR A 15 -0.05 3.31 6.38
N THR A 16 0.11 4.60 6.63
CA THR A 16 0.88 5.50 5.77
C THR A 16 2.05 6.05 6.56
N GLN A 17 3.15 6.32 5.85
CA GLN A 17 4.35 6.87 6.45
C GLN A 17 5.04 7.77 5.45
N GLU A 18 5.36 9.00 5.84
CA GLU A 18 6.15 9.89 5.00
C GLU A 18 7.62 9.69 5.32
N ILE A 19 8.42 9.39 4.30
CA ILE A 19 9.86 9.20 4.41
C ILE A 19 10.50 10.03 3.30
N GLU A 20 11.27 11.05 3.67
CA GLU A 20 11.99 11.90 2.71
C GLU A 20 11.09 12.46 1.60
N ASP A 21 9.94 12.99 1.99
CA ASP A 21 8.92 13.57 1.11
C ASP A 21 8.21 12.54 0.20
N GLU A 22 8.43 11.25 0.43
CA GLU A 22 7.74 10.18 -0.26
C GLU A 22 6.71 9.55 0.67
N LEU A 23 5.56 9.18 0.13
CA LEU A 23 4.55 8.47 0.91
C LEU A 23 4.70 6.97 0.72
N HIS A 24 4.86 6.27 1.83
CA HIS A 24 4.96 4.82 1.89
C HIS A 24 3.71 4.23 2.52
N VAL A 25 3.24 3.12 1.98
CA VAL A 25 2.05 2.40 2.45
C VAL A 25 2.48 1.06 3.00
N HIS A 26 1.95 0.72 4.17
CA HIS A 26 2.21 -0.58 4.80
C HIS A 26 0.88 -1.26 5.06
N CYS A 27 0.78 -2.52 4.65
CA CYS A 27 -0.40 -3.34 4.91
C CYS A 27 -0.02 -4.50 5.80
N ASP A 28 -0.80 -4.69 6.86
CA ASP A 28 -0.67 -5.82 7.74
C ASP A 28 -1.98 -6.63 7.61
N VAL A 29 -1.92 -7.74 6.88
CA VAL A 29 -3.09 -8.58 6.61
C VAL A 29 -3.02 -9.81 7.51
N ARG A 30 -3.98 -9.93 8.42
CA ARG A 30 -4.03 -11.03 9.39
C ARG A 30 -4.79 -12.24 8.86
N ARG A 31 -5.69 -12.02 7.92
CA ARG A 31 -6.51 -13.09 7.34
C ARG A 31 -6.76 -12.80 5.87
N TRP A 32 -6.44 -13.78 5.01
CA TRP A 32 -6.72 -13.70 3.60
C TRP A 32 -7.96 -14.50 3.24
N SER A 33 -8.84 -13.91 2.44
CA SER A 33 -10.01 -14.57 1.86
C SER A 33 -10.43 -13.74 0.63
N PRO A 34 -11.28 -14.29 -0.26
CA PRO A 34 -11.78 -13.51 -1.39
C PRO A 34 -12.51 -12.23 -0.96
N SER A 35 -13.25 -12.26 0.13
CA SER A 35 -13.96 -11.08 0.62
C SER A 35 -13.00 -10.04 1.20
N VAL A 36 -11.96 -10.47 1.91
CA VAL A 36 -10.91 -9.59 2.43
C VAL A 36 -10.17 -8.92 1.29
N LEU A 37 -9.79 -9.67 0.27
CA LEU A 37 -9.12 -9.13 -0.90
C LEU A 37 -9.97 -8.06 -1.60
N LYS A 38 -11.26 -8.34 -1.76
CA LYS A 38 -12.19 -7.39 -2.37
C LYS A 38 -12.30 -6.10 -1.56
N THR A 39 -12.38 -6.22 -0.24
CA THR A 39 -12.43 -5.06 0.65
C THR A 39 -11.13 -4.26 0.59
N LEU A 40 -10.00 -4.95 0.57
CA LEU A 40 -8.69 -4.32 0.50
C LEU A 40 -8.52 -3.54 -0.82
N TYR A 41 -9.00 -4.09 -1.94
CA TYR A 41 -9.02 -3.39 -3.22
C TYR A 41 -9.79 -2.07 -3.13
N ALA A 42 -10.99 -2.13 -2.55
CA ALA A 42 -11.83 -0.95 -2.40
C ALA A 42 -11.15 0.12 -1.53
N GLU A 43 -10.54 -0.30 -0.43
CA GLU A 43 -9.80 0.60 0.45
C GLU A 43 -8.60 1.21 -0.26
N PHE A 44 -7.89 0.45 -1.11
CA PHE A 44 -6.76 0.99 -1.88
C PHE A 44 -7.19 2.07 -2.88
N ILE A 45 -8.35 1.92 -3.49
CA ILE A 45 -8.88 2.96 -4.39
C ILE A 45 -9.08 4.27 -3.60
N MET A 46 -9.67 4.17 -2.43
CA MET A 46 -9.89 5.33 -1.56
C MET A 46 -8.57 5.91 -1.04
N LEU A 47 -7.63 5.05 -0.72
CA LEU A 47 -6.30 5.47 -0.26
C LEU A 47 -5.58 6.29 -1.34
N LYS A 48 -5.61 5.84 -2.59
CA LYS A 48 -4.99 6.56 -3.70
C LYS A 48 -5.58 7.96 -3.86
N ILE A 49 -6.90 8.07 -3.75
CA ILE A 49 -7.60 9.35 -3.84
C ILE A 49 -7.16 10.26 -2.70
N ASP A 50 -7.15 9.75 -1.47
CA ASP A 50 -6.76 10.51 -0.29
C ASP A 50 -5.32 11.00 -0.38
N VAL A 51 -4.40 10.11 -0.76
CA VAL A 51 -2.97 10.43 -0.89
C VAL A 51 -2.75 11.49 -1.98
N ARG A 52 -3.45 11.36 -3.11
CA ARG A 52 -3.39 12.37 -4.17
C ARG A 52 -3.88 13.73 -3.67
N HIS A 53 -4.96 13.77 -2.92
CA HIS A 53 -5.49 15.00 -2.32
C HIS A 53 -4.52 15.65 -1.34
N ARG A 54 -3.62 14.88 -0.75
CA ARG A 54 -2.56 15.42 0.11
C ARG A 54 -1.41 16.04 -0.68
N GLY A 55 -1.43 15.92 -2.01
CA GLY A 55 -0.42 16.51 -2.89
C GLY A 55 0.65 15.56 -3.39
N TYR A 56 0.53 14.27 -3.13
CA TYR A 56 1.50 13.28 -3.63
C TYR A 56 1.11 12.83 -5.04
N GLU A 57 2.11 12.65 -5.89
CA GLU A 57 1.92 12.16 -7.25
C GLU A 57 2.18 10.66 -7.36
N GLU A 58 2.75 10.07 -6.33
CA GLU A 58 3.06 8.64 -6.28
C GLU A 58 3.09 8.15 -4.84
N MET A 59 2.94 6.85 -4.68
CA MET A 59 3.12 6.21 -3.38
C MET A 59 3.87 4.89 -3.56
N PHE A 60 4.53 4.45 -2.51
CA PHE A 60 5.43 3.31 -2.52
C PHE A 60 5.04 2.29 -1.48
N SER A 61 5.42 1.05 -1.70
CA SER A 61 5.32 0.00 -0.69
C SER A 61 6.42 -1.02 -0.90
N ILE A 62 6.65 -1.85 0.10
CA ILE A 62 7.59 -2.94 0.03
C ILE A 62 6.90 -4.17 0.64
N SER A 63 6.99 -5.30 -0.02
CA SER A 63 6.32 -6.52 0.43
C SER A 63 7.18 -7.75 0.18
N PRO A 64 7.23 -8.68 1.14
CA PRO A 64 7.89 -9.98 0.92
C PRO A 64 7.08 -10.89 -0.01
N ASN A 65 5.81 -10.56 -0.28
CA ASN A 65 4.96 -11.33 -1.16
C ASN A 65 4.99 -10.73 -2.58
N PRO A 66 5.59 -11.41 -3.57
CA PRO A 66 5.71 -10.87 -4.93
C PRO A 66 4.35 -10.72 -5.63
N LYS A 67 3.33 -11.42 -5.18
CA LYS A 67 1.99 -11.32 -5.78
C LYS A 67 1.29 -10.01 -5.41
N PHE A 68 1.70 -9.35 -4.34
CA PHE A 68 1.07 -8.11 -3.90
C PHE A 68 1.16 -7.02 -4.97
N CYS A 69 2.33 -6.89 -5.60
CA CYS A 69 2.56 -5.93 -6.67
C CYS A 69 1.58 -6.14 -7.83
N GLU A 70 1.45 -7.38 -8.28
CA GLU A 70 0.56 -7.75 -9.37
C GLU A 70 -0.91 -7.54 -8.99
N LEU A 71 -1.32 -8.01 -7.81
CA LEU A 71 -2.69 -7.93 -7.33
C LEU A 71 -3.18 -6.48 -7.22
N PHE A 72 -2.31 -5.55 -6.84
CA PHE A 72 -2.69 -4.15 -6.64
C PHE A 72 -2.22 -3.23 -7.76
N CYS A 73 -1.86 -3.81 -8.91
CA CYS A 73 -1.50 -3.09 -10.13
C CYS A 73 -0.40 -2.06 -9.91
N ALA A 74 0.59 -2.42 -9.11
CA ALA A 74 1.75 -1.58 -8.87
C ALA A 74 2.83 -1.85 -9.92
N GLU A 75 3.70 -0.86 -10.12
CA GLU A 75 4.91 -1.02 -10.92
C GLU A 75 6.01 -1.59 -10.01
N SER A 76 6.66 -2.66 -10.43
CA SER A 76 7.79 -3.21 -9.69
C SER A 76 9.04 -2.38 -9.96
N LEU A 77 9.71 -1.94 -8.90
CA LEU A 77 10.99 -1.22 -8.97
C LEU A 77 12.18 -2.13 -8.70
N GLY A 78 11.92 -3.45 -8.53
CA GLY A 78 12.95 -4.42 -8.23
C GLY A 78 12.82 -4.94 -6.81
N THR A 79 13.89 -5.59 -6.32
CA THR A 79 13.89 -6.21 -5.00
C THR A 79 14.94 -5.55 -4.09
N PHE A 80 14.63 -5.51 -2.80
CA PHE A 80 15.54 -5.04 -1.78
C PHE A 80 15.34 -5.91 -0.53
N ARG A 81 16.39 -6.59 -0.09
CA ARG A 81 16.36 -7.49 1.08
C ARG A 81 15.22 -8.53 0.96
N ASP A 82 15.14 -9.19 -0.19
CA ASP A 82 14.15 -10.22 -0.50
C ASP A 82 12.70 -9.73 -0.52
N CYS A 83 12.49 -8.42 -0.50
CA CYS A 83 11.18 -7.82 -0.63
C CYS A 83 11.08 -7.11 -1.98
N GLU A 84 9.89 -7.15 -2.58
CA GLU A 84 9.62 -6.41 -3.79
C GLU A 84 9.26 -4.97 -3.45
N VAL A 85 9.94 -4.02 -4.09
CA VAL A 85 9.65 -2.59 -3.97
C VAL A 85 8.71 -2.21 -5.09
N MET A 86 7.63 -1.52 -4.76
CA MET A 86 6.60 -1.21 -5.73
C MET A 86 6.15 0.24 -5.63
N ARG A 87 5.60 0.73 -6.74
CA ARG A 87 5.19 2.11 -6.90
C ARG A 87 3.81 2.18 -7.58
N TRP A 88 2.99 3.10 -7.12
CA TRP A 88 1.74 3.47 -7.80
C TRP A 88 1.84 4.92 -8.28
N ASP A 89 1.52 5.16 -9.54
CA ASP A 89 1.39 6.49 -10.11
C ASP A 89 -0.03 6.99 -9.82
N LEU A 90 -0.13 8.14 -9.15
CA LEU A 90 -1.40 8.71 -8.73
C LEU A 90 -1.89 9.86 -9.64
N ARG A 91 -1.09 10.20 -10.64
CA ARG A 91 -1.40 11.30 -11.56
C ARG A 91 -2.51 10.95 -12.53
#